data_556a4bd3880cdab4c3f13614129ab6dd
#
_entry.id   556a4bd3880cdab4c3f13614129ab6dd
#
_cell.length_a   1.000
_cell.length_b   1.000
_cell.length_c   1.000
_cell.angle_alpha   90.00
_cell.angle_beta   90.00
_cell.angle_gamma   90.00
#
_symmetry.space_group_name_H-M   'P 1'
#
loop_
_entity.id
_entity.type
_entity.pdbx_description
1 polymer ?
#
loop_
_entity_poly.entity_id
_entity_poly.type
_entity_poly.pdbx_seq_one_letter_code
_entity_poly.pdbx_strand_id
1 'polypeptide(L)'
;VREVDLQFAVMAVDEAHYLKEYHSGRTRNVFMLSARIKRCYVVTGTPLLNREVEMHTLLRITGHRLGRMTLADFRKSYAGSPEKRAALAAAIQGWMIRRSKSVLSDLGKKERQLRFISPPEGMDAYKEIYADMSLQAMPKIVRLRKSLEALKIPFLIETIQAMGEDDKLIIFCEYMSTVEVLKDMLAALQIRCVSLVGSDIARK
;
A
#
# COMPACT_ATOMS: atom_id res chain seq x y z
N VAL A 1 15.51 -17.83 12.01
CA VAL A 1 16.35 -17.67 10.82
C VAL A 1 17.85 -17.74 11.17
N ARG A 2 18.22 -17.55 12.45
CA ARG A 2 19.63 -17.62 12.89
C ARG A 2 20.15 -19.04 13.14
N GLU A 3 19.27 -20.03 13.20
CA GLU A 3 19.61 -21.40 13.63
C GLU A 3 19.56 -22.46 12.52
N VAL A 4 19.24 -22.05 11.28
CA VAL A 4 19.13 -23.00 10.18
C VAL A 4 20.31 -22.85 9.25
N ASP A 5 21.23 -23.79 9.28
CA ASP A 5 22.37 -23.88 8.34
C ASP A 5 21.91 -24.50 7.01
N LEU A 6 20.93 -23.85 6.37
CA LEU A 6 20.44 -24.26 5.06
C LEU A 6 21.22 -23.51 3.98
N GLN A 7 21.83 -24.25 3.06
CA GLN A 7 22.46 -23.72 1.87
C GLN A 7 21.42 -23.62 0.76
N PHE A 8 21.03 -22.39 0.41
CA PHE A 8 20.13 -22.12 -0.71
C PHE A 8 20.90 -21.67 -1.93
N ALA A 9 20.57 -22.22 -3.11
CA ALA A 9 21.14 -21.79 -4.38
C ALA A 9 20.48 -20.49 -4.91
N VAL A 10 19.21 -20.31 -4.56
CA VAL A 10 18.36 -19.20 -5.05
C VAL A 10 17.49 -18.68 -3.91
N MET A 11 17.27 -17.38 -3.89
CA MET A 11 16.30 -16.69 -3.04
C MET A 11 15.37 -15.85 -3.90
N ALA A 12 14.08 -15.98 -3.71
CA ALA A 12 13.08 -15.07 -4.27
C ALA A 12 12.33 -14.39 -3.12
N VAL A 13 12.19 -13.08 -3.19
CA VAL A 13 11.47 -12.28 -2.19
C VAL A 13 10.26 -11.66 -2.88
N ASP A 14 9.08 -12.13 -2.52
CA ASP A 14 7.82 -11.55 -2.98
C ASP A 14 7.44 -10.33 -2.11
N GLU A 15 6.66 -9.42 -2.70
CA GLU A 15 6.28 -8.14 -2.10
C GLU A 15 7.49 -7.38 -1.50
N ALA A 16 8.59 -7.38 -2.25
CA ALA A 16 9.87 -6.85 -1.81
C ALA A 16 9.84 -5.34 -1.44
N HIS A 17 8.77 -4.63 -1.80
CA HIS A 17 8.56 -3.24 -1.35
C HIS A 17 8.46 -3.11 0.19
N TYR A 18 8.18 -4.18 0.93
CA TYR A 18 8.26 -4.18 2.40
C TYR A 18 9.70 -4.11 2.94
N LEU A 19 10.70 -4.28 2.08
CA LEU A 19 12.13 -4.16 2.43
C LEU A 19 12.73 -2.78 2.12
N LYS A 20 11.89 -1.80 1.77
CA LYS A 20 12.32 -0.45 1.37
C LYS A 20 13.10 0.31 2.44
N GLU A 21 12.81 0.04 3.71
CA GLU A 21 13.52 0.70 4.82
C GLU A 21 14.84 0.00 5.10
N TYR A 22 15.93 0.64 4.69
CA TYR A 22 17.29 0.09 4.72
C TYR A 22 17.74 -0.37 6.11
N HIS A 23 17.36 0.36 7.16
CA HIS A 23 17.78 0.11 8.54
C HIS A 23 16.84 -0.78 9.34
N SER A 24 15.72 -1.22 8.77
CA SER A 24 14.77 -2.09 9.47
C SER A 24 15.39 -3.46 9.77
N GLY A 25 14.96 -4.08 10.88
CA GLY A 25 15.43 -5.42 11.25
C GLY A 25 15.14 -6.46 10.17
N ARG A 26 13.98 -6.37 9.52
CA ARG A 26 13.59 -7.24 8.41
C ARG A 26 14.58 -7.12 7.24
N THR A 27 14.90 -5.92 6.82
CA THR A 27 15.81 -5.65 5.70
C THR A 27 17.23 -6.12 6.02
N ARG A 28 17.72 -5.90 7.24
CA ARG A 28 19.03 -6.39 7.67
C ARG A 28 19.13 -7.92 7.63
N ASN A 29 18.08 -8.62 8.06
CA ASN A 29 18.04 -10.09 7.98
C ASN A 29 18.10 -10.58 6.53
N VAL A 30 17.38 -9.91 5.62
CA VAL A 30 17.44 -10.24 4.18
C VAL A 30 18.82 -9.93 3.58
N PHE A 31 19.49 -8.86 3.99
CA PHE A 31 20.88 -8.59 3.57
C PHE A 31 21.83 -9.70 4.01
N MET A 32 21.71 -10.19 5.25
CA MET A 32 22.55 -11.29 5.74
C MET A 32 22.32 -12.60 4.96
N LEU A 33 21.06 -12.87 4.58
CA LEU A 33 20.73 -14.03 3.76
C LEU A 33 21.24 -13.88 2.33
N SER A 34 20.95 -12.75 1.69
CA SER A 34 21.33 -12.50 0.29
C SER A 34 22.86 -12.52 0.08
N ALA A 35 23.64 -12.14 1.08
CA ALA A 35 25.10 -12.20 1.03
C ALA A 35 25.66 -13.63 0.88
N ARG A 36 24.89 -14.65 1.27
CA ARG A 36 25.28 -16.07 1.22
C ARG A 36 24.70 -16.80 0.01
N ILE A 37 23.79 -16.16 -0.74
CA ILE A 37 23.02 -16.81 -1.80
C ILE A 37 23.44 -16.22 -3.15
N LYS A 38 23.83 -17.09 -4.07
CA LYS A 38 24.39 -16.69 -5.37
C LYS A 38 23.41 -15.96 -6.28
N ARG A 39 22.12 -16.30 -6.20
CA ARG A 39 21.07 -15.73 -7.05
C ARG A 39 19.91 -15.25 -6.20
N CYS A 40 19.69 -13.94 -6.19
CA CYS A 40 18.60 -13.32 -5.45
C CYS A 40 17.69 -12.55 -6.40
N TYR A 41 16.39 -12.81 -6.31
CA TYR A 41 15.35 -12.15 -7.07
C TYR A 41 14.42 -11.41 -6.13
N VAL A 42 13.92 -10.28 -6.57
CA VAL A 42 12.89 -9.50 -5.86
C VAL A 42 11.71 -9.30 -6.79
N VAL A 43 10.52 -9.57 -6.29
CA VAL A 43 9.25 -9.42 -6.99
C VAL A 43 8.43 -8.37 -6.28
N THR A 44 7.90 -7.41 -7.00
CA THR A 44 7.03 -6.37 -6.43
C THR A 44 6.24 -5.65 -7.52
N GLY A 45 4.98 -5.35 -7.25
CA GLY A 45 4.16 -4.50 -8.09
C GLY A 45 4.53 -3.00 -8.01
N THR A 46 5.23 -2.58 -6.96
CA THR A 46 5.57 -1.18 -6.66
C THR A 46 7.03 -1.05 -6.20
N PRO A 47 8.00 -1.19 -7.11
CA PRO A 47 9.43 -1.17 -6.77
C PRO A 47 9.89 0.18 -6.20
N LEU A 48 9.19 1.25 -6.56
CA LEU A 48 9.45 2.61 -6.09
C LEU A 48 8.12 3.21 -5.59
N LEU A 49 7.98 3.33 -4.27
CA LEU A 49 6.77 3.87 -3.65
C LEU A 49 6.89 5.39 -3.49
N ASN A 50 7.90 5.85 -2.78
CA ASN A 50 8.01 7.25 -2.38
C ASN A 50 9.35 7.90 -2.73
N ARG A 51 10.46 7.16 -2.64
CA ARG A 51 11.81 7.71 -2.78
C ARG A 51 12.73 6.77 -3.53
N GLU A 52 13.62 7.33 -4.34
CA GLU A 52 14.60 6.61 -5.15
C GLU A 52 15.55 5.74 -4.30
N VAL A 53 15.82 6.15 -3.06
CA VAL A 53 16.63 5.39 -2.10
C VAL A 53 16.05 4.02 -1.75
N GLU A 54 14.74 3.83 -1.90
CA GLU A 54 14.08 2.54 -1.69
C GLU A 54 14.57 1.50 -2.72
N MET A 55 14.85 1.93 -3.94
CA MET A 55 15.43 1.09 -4.98
C MET A 55 16.82 0.58 -4.62
N HIS A 56 17.64 1.37 -3.92
CA HIS A 56 18.96 0.94 -3.49
C HIS A 56 18.94 -0.34 -2.66
N THR A 57 17.96 -0.48 -1.78
CA THR A 57 17.76 -1.69 -0.97
C THR A 57 17.54 -2.93 -1.83
N LEU A 58 16.66 -2.83 -2.84
CA LEU A 58 16.36 -3.93 -3.75
C LEU A 58 17.58 -4.29 -4.62
N LEU A 59 18.28 -3.28 -5.11
CA LEU A 59 19.52 -3.45 -5.88
C LEU A 59 20.62 -4.14 -5.06
N ARG A 60 20.71 -3.83 -3.76
CA ARG A 60 21.65 -4.47 -2.85
C ARG A 60 21.33 -5.94 -2.64
N ILE A 61 20.06 -6.28 -2.41
CA ILE A 61 19.61 -7.67 -2.20
C ILE A 61 19.93 -8.54 -3.41
N THR A 62 19.75 -8.01 -4.61
CA THR A 62 20.01 -8.75 -5.88
C THR A 62 21.46 -8.71 -6.33
N GLY A 63 22.35 -8.06 -5.59
CA GLY A 63 23.79 -7.97 -5.93
C GLY A 63 24.11 -7.03 -7.10
N HIS A 64 23.16 -6.18 -7.53
CA HIS A 64 23.40 -5.21 -8.58
C HIS A 64 24.51 -4.21 -8.21
N ARG A 65 25.32 -3.76 -9.19
CA ARG A 65 26.46 -2.86 -8.96
C ARG A 65 26.09 -1.59 -8.17
N LEU A 66 24.95 -0.99 -8.44
CA LEU A 66 24.49 0.21 -7.72
C LEU A 66 24.13 -0.08 -6.25
N GLY A 67 23.75 -1.29 -5.91
CA GLY A 67 23.48 -1.70 -4.53
C GLY A 67 24.75 -1.86 -3.69
N ARG A 68 25.95 -1.82 -4.32
CA ARG A 68 27.25 -1.83 -3.63
C ARG A 68 27.72 -0.43 -3.23
N MET A 69 27.10 0.62 -3.77
CA MET A 69 27.37 2.00 -3.38
C MET A 69 26.96 2.22 -1.92
N THR A 70 27.58 3.22 -1.27
CA THR A 70 27.00 3.70 -0.01
C THR A 70 25.63 4.33 -0.26
N LEU A 71 24.76 4.32 0.73
CA LEU A 71 23.44 4.94 0.61
C LEU A 71 23.54 6.46 0.34
N ALA A 72 24.60 7.11 0.88
CA ALA A 72 24.88 8.52 0.66
C ALA A 72 25.25 8.80 -0.79
N ASP A 73 26.16 8.03 -1.36
CA ASP A 73 26.60 8.18 -2.76
C ASP A 73 25.47 7.86 -3.74
N PHE A 74 24.69 6.81 -3.45
CA PHE A 74 23.51 6.50 -4.25
C PHE A 74 22.51 7.65 -4.25
N ARG A 75 22.20 8.22 -3.08
CA ARG A 75 21.32 9.39 -2.95
C ARG A 75 21.83 10.58 -3.74
N LYS A 76 23.13 10.88 -3.60
CA LYS A 76 23.77 11.99 -4.32
C LYS A 76 23.67 11.84 -5.84
N SER A 77 23.80 10.61 -6.35
CA SER A 77 23.85 10.34 -7.79
C SER A 77 22.47 10.13 -8.43
N TYR A 78 21.52 9.58 -7.69
CA TYR A 78 20.28 9.03 -8.28
C TYR A 78 18.98 9.53 -7.63
N ALA A 79 19.03 10.40 -6.63
CA ALA A 79 17.82 10.89 -5.97
C ALA A 79 17.69 12.41 -6.01
N GLY A 80 16.43 12.89 -5.95
CA GLY A 80 16.11 14.29 -5.69
C GLY A 80 15.91 15.18 -6.92
N SER A 81 16.14 14.68 -8.16
CA SER A 81 15.80 15.44 -9.37
C SER A 81 15.29 14.53 -10.50
N PRO A 82 14.56 15.07 -11.49
CA PRO A 82 14.09 14.30 -12.64
C PRO A 82 15.25 13.70 -13.46
N GLU A 83 16.35 14.41 -13.62
CA GLU A 83 17.54 13.97 -14.37
C GLU A 83 18.19 12.77 -13.69
N LYS A 84 18.32 12.80 -12.36
CA LYS A 84 18.85 11.70 -11.57
C LYS A 84 17.93 10.47 -11.61
N ARG A 85 16.61 10.67 -11.62
CA ARG A 85 15.64 9.59 -11.82
C ARG A 85 15.77 8.95 -13.20
N ALA A 86 15.93 9.75 -14.24
CA ALA A 86 16.17 9.26 -15.60
C ALA A 86 17.49 8.46 -15.68
N ALA A 87 18.55 8.95 -15.05
CA ALA A 87 19.82 8.23 -14.95
C ALA A 87 19.69 6.89 -14.21
N LEU A 88 18.93 6.85 -13.11
CA LEU A 88 18.62 5.60 -12.39
C LEU A 88 17.86 4.64 -13.30
N ALA A 89 16.80 5.11 -13.96
CA ALA A 89 15.99 4.28 -14.85
C ALA A 89 16.82 3.65 -15.97
N ALA A 90 17.68 4.45 -16.61
CA ALA A 90 18.61 3.95 -17.62
C ALA A 90 19.60 2.92 -17.07
N ALA A 91 20.13 3.16 -15.86
CA ALA A 91 21.12 2.26 -15.26
C ALA A 91 20.54 0.88 -14.85
N ILE A 92 19.23 0.79 -14.62
CA ILE A 92 18.56 -0.46 -14.19
C ILE A 92 17.71 -1.10 -15.30
N GLN A 93 17.63 -0.50 -16.46
CA GLN A 93 16.76 -0.98 -17.55
C GLN A 93 17.02 -2.44 -17.93
N GLY A 94 18.26 -2.86 -18.01
CA GLY A 94 18.63 -4.25 -18.35
C GLY A 94 18.56 -5.22 -17.15
N TRP A 95 18.38 -4.72 -15.94
CA TRP A 95 18.30 -5.53 -14.74
C TRP A 95 16.84 -5.81 -14.33
N MET A 96 15.91 -4.89 -14.59
CA MET A 96 14.53 -4.96 -14.15
C MET A 96 13.60 -5.34 -15.30
N ILE A 97 12.77 -6.37 -15.10
CA ILE A 97 11.67 -6.70 -16.00
C ILE A 97 10.40 -6.07 -15.44
N ARG A 98 9.78 -5.17 -16.21
CA ARG A 98 8.50 -4.55 -15.87
C ARG A 98 7.48 -4.85 -16.97
N ARG A 99 6.36 -5.45 -16.57
CA ARG A 99 5.21 -5.65 -17.47
C ARG A 99 4.08 -4.71 -17.04
N SER A 100 3.56 -3.94 -17.98
CA SER A 100 2.37 -3.13 -17.75
C SER A 100 1.11 -3.98 -17.89
N LYS A 101 -0.01 -3.51 -17.33
CA LYS A 101 -1.32 -4.19 -17.48
C LYS A 101 -1.79 -4.27 -18.94
N SER A 102 -1.25 -3.45 -19.83
CA SER A 102 -1.55 -3.46 -21.26
C SER A 102 -1.15 -4.77 -21.97
N VAL A 103 -0.33 -5.61 -21.32
CA VAL A 103 0.02 -6.96 -21.85
C VAL A 103 -1.14 -7.96 -21.67
N LEU A 104 -2.10 -7.64 -20.80
CA LEU A 104 -3.27 -8.48 -20.52
C LEU A 104 -4.43 -8.00 -21.40
N SER A 105 -4.67 -8.67 -22.52
CA SER A 105 -5.75 -8.36 -23.47
C SER A 105 -7.14 -8.47 -22.86
N ASP A 106 -7.30 -9.34 -21.86
CA ASP A 106 -8.60 -9.68 -21.25
C ASP A 106 -9.00 -8.73 -20.09
N LEU A 107 -8.13 -7.82 -19.72
CA LEU A 107 -8.47 -6.78 -18.74
C LEU A 107 -9.18 -5.62 -19.44
N GLY A 108 -10.46 -5.45 -19.14
CA GLY A 108 -11.22 -4.27 -19.48
C GLY A 108 -10.51 -2.99 -19.03
N LYS A 109 -10.85 -1.87 -19.65
CA LYS A 109 -10.32 -0.57 -19.24
C LYS A 109 -10.74 -0.28 -17.81
N LYS A 110 -9.79 0.11 -16.96
CA LYS A 110 -10.10 0.61 -15.63
C LYS A 110 -10.73 1.99 -15.76
N GLU A 111 -11.99 2.09 -15.42
CA GLU A 111 -12.66 3.38 -15.26
C GLU A 111 -12.47 3.88 -13.82
N ARG A 112 -12.15 5.15 -13.69
CA ARG A 112 -12.04 5.82 -12.41
C ARG A 112 -13.09 6.90 -12.33
N GLN A 113 -14.07 6.72 -11.47
CA GLN A 113 -15.10 7.70 -11.20
C GLN A 113 -14.78 8.41 -9.88
N LEU A 114 -14.80 9.73 -9.91
CA LEU A 114 -14.68 10.56 -8.73
C LEU A 114 -16.07 11.13 -8.43
N ARG A 115 -16.64 10.77 -7.28
CA ARG A 115 -17.93 11.29 -6.83
C ARG A 115 -17.72 12.24 -5.67
N PHE A 116 -18.15 13.48 -5.84
CA PHE A 116 -18.20 14.47 -4.79
C PHE A 116 -19.53 14.37 -4.05
N ILE A 117 -19.47 14.20 -2.74
CA ILE A 117 -20.63 14.08 -1.88
C ILE A 117 -20.73 15.36 -1.08
N SER A 118 -21.86 16.04 -1.16
CA SER A 118 -22.19 17.20 -0.33
C SER A 118 -23.39 16.79 0.54
N PRO A 119 -23.16 16.30 1.76
CA PRO A 119 -24.25 15.92 2.63
C PRO A 119 -25.07 17.16 2.99
N PRO A 120 -26.38 17.17 2.75
CA PRO A 120 -27.26 18.31 3.08
C PRO A 120 -27.42 18.45 4.59
N GLU A 121 -27.29 17.36 5.33
CA GLU A 121 -27.46 17.27 6.77
C GLU A 121 -26.30 16.50 7.41
N GLY A 122 -26.19 16.56 8.74
CA GLY A 122 -25.19 15.77 9.49
C GLY A 122 -23.81 16.41 9.61
N MET A 123 -23.60 17.62 9.09
CA MET A 123 -22.34 18.34 9.23
C MET A 123 -22.14 18.97 10.61
N ASP A 124 -23.16 18.95 11.49
CA ASP A 124 -23.08 19.66 12.79
C ASP A 124 -22.04 19.02 13.71
N ALA A 125 -22.02 17.69 13.80
CA ALA A 125 -20.99 16.97 14.52
C ALA A 125 -19.56 17.27 14.01
N TYR A 126 -19.41 17.41 12.69
CA TYR A 126 -18.12 17.81 12.10
C TYR A 126 -17.75 19.24 12.52
N LYS A 127 -18.70 20.19 12.45
CA LYS A 127 -18.47 21.59 12.82
C LYS A 127 -18.14 21.74 14.30
N GLU A 128 -18.82 21.01 15.17
CA GLU A 128 -18.54 20.96 16.61
C GLU A 128 -17.11 20.50 16.90
N ILE A 129 -16.69 19.38 16.29
CA ILE A 129 -15.33 18.88 16.43
C ILE A 129 -14.32 19.90 15.87
N TYR A 130 -14.65 20.54 14.74
CA TYR A 130 -13.78 21.54 14.12
C TYR A 130 -13.62 22.78 15.02
N ALA A 131 -14.68 23.23 15.65
CA ALA A 131 -14.69 24.37 16.55
C ALA A 131 -14.04 24.09 17.92
N ASP A 132 -13.93 22.83 18.33
CA ASP A 132 -13.38 22.46 19.63
C ASP A 132 -11.87 22.75 19.68
N MET A 133 -11.52 23.81 20.42
CA MET A 133 -10.13 24.24 20.64
C MET A 133 -9.44 23.48 21.77
N SER A 134 -10.14 22.64 22.53
CA SER A 134 -9.57 21.84 23.61
C SER A 134 -8.85 20.59 23.09
N LEU A 135 -9.17 20.16 21.88
CA LEU A 135 -8.59 18.98 21.27
C LEU A 135 -7.20 19.25 20.70
N GLN A 136 -6.27 18.36 21.00
CA GLN A 136 -4.97 18.35 20.35
C GLN A 136 -5.10 18.03 18.85
N ALA A 137 -4.15 18.49 18.03
CA ALA A 137 -4.21 18.42 16.57
C ALA A 137 -4.45 17.00 16.02
N MET A 138 -3.70 15.99 16.47
CA MET A 138 -3.84 14.62 15.94
C MET A 138 -5.17 13.95 16.33
N PRO A 139 -5.61 13.97 17.61
CA PRO A 139 -6.94 13.48 17.97
C PRO A 139 -8.07 14.20 17.23
N LYS A 140 -7.95 15.51 17.03
CA LYS A 140 -8.93 16.31 16.28
C LYS A 140 -9.04 15.85 14.83
N ILE A 141 -7.92 15.69 14.13
CA ILE A 141 -7.88 15.18 12.74
C ILE A 141 -8.55 13.80 12.65
N VAL A 142 -8.24 12.88 13.58
CA VAL A 142 -8.84 11.53 13.57
C VAL A 142 -10.36 11.60 13.74
N ARG A 143 -10.87 12.45 14.67
CA ARG A 143 -12.32 12.61 14.87
C ARG A 143 -12.99 13.22 13.66
N LEU A 144 -12.41 14.24 13.04
CA LEU A 144 -12.93 14.87 11.82
C LEU A 144 -13.00 13.86 10.67
N ARG A 145 -11.95 13.03 10.47
CA ARG A 145 -11.93 12.01 9.44
C ARG A 145 -12.98 10.92 9.68
N LYS A 146 -13.18 10.49 10.92
CA LYS A 146 -14.26 9.54 11.29
C LYS A 146 -15.64 10.12 10.99
N SER A 147 -15.88 11.37 11.32
CA SER A 147 -17.14 12.05 11.02
C SER A 147 -17.39 12.12 9.51
N LEU A 148 -16.39 12.48 8.72
CA LEU A 148 -16.49 12.50 7.26
C LEU A 148 -16.71 11.10 6.66
N GLU A 149 -16.11 10.07 7.23
CA GLU A 149 -16.32 8.69 6.76
C GLU A 149 -17.76 8.23 7.04
N ALA A 150 -18.28 8.54 8.23
CA ALA A 150 -19.67 8.23 8.59
C ALA A 150 -20.69 8.91 7.66
N LEU A 151 -20.45 10.17 7.28
CA LEU A 151 -21.31 10.91 6.34
C LEU A 151 -21.37 10.29 4.93
N LYS A 152 -20.40 9.45 4.57
CA LYS A 152 -20.38 8.77 3.25
C LYS A 152 -21.21 7.49 3.23
N ILE A 153 -21.54 6.93 4.40
CA ILE A 153 -22.24 5.63 4.49
C ILE A 153 -23.57 5.62 3.75
N PRO A 154 -24.48 6.59 3.92
CA PRO A 154 -25.75 6.59 3.19
C PRO A 154 -25.57 6.52 1.68
N PHE A 155 -24.67 7.32 1.12
CA PHE A 155 -24.38 7.33 -0.33
C PHE A 155 -23.76 6.03 -0.83
N LEU A 156 -22.98 5.36 0.04
CA LEU A 156 -22.44 4.05 -0.27
C LEU A 156 -23.56 3.01 -0.33
N ILE A 157 -24.49 3.03 0.62
CA ILE A 157 -25.65 2.12 0.65
C ILE A 157 -26.52 2.32 -0.59
N GLU A 158 -26.83 3.55 -0.97
CA GLU A 158 -27.53 3.85 -2.22
C GLU A 158 -26.80 3.28 -3.44
N THR A 159 -25.47 3.42 -3.47
CA THR A 159 -24.65 2.86 -4.55
C THR A 159 -24.74 1.34 -4.60
N ILE A 160 -24.70 0.67 -3.45
CA ILE A 160 -24.81 -0.79 -3.35
C ILE A 160 -26.20 -1.26 -3.80
N GLN A 161 -27.27 -0.57 -3.41
CA GLN A 161 -28.63 -0.91 -3.81
C GLN A 161 -28.90 -0.72 -5.32
N ALA A 162 -28.14 0.15 -5.96
CA ALA A 162 -28.21 0.38 -7.40
C ALA A 162 -27.36 -0.60 -8.23
N MET A 163 -26.58 -1.49 -7.60
CA MET A 163 -25.79 -2.50 -8.29
C MET A 163 -26.64 -3.68 -8.77
N GLY A 164 -26.17 -4.34 -9.83
CA GLY A 164 -26.77 -5.59 -10.32
C GLY A 164 -26.49 -6.77 -9.37
N GLU A 165 -27.28 -7.83 -9.47
CA GLU A 165 -27.18 -9.01 -8.60
C GLU A 165 -25.83 -9.73 -8.73
N ASP A 166 -25.20 -9.70 -9.91
CA ASP A 166 -23.90 -10.32 -10.19
C ASP A 166 -22.71 -9.41 -9.91
N ASP A 167 -22.94 -8.15 -9.57
CA ASP A 167 -21.88 -7.19 -9.31
C ASP A 167 -21.14 -7.52 -8.01
N LYS A 168 -19.84 -7.26 -8.00
CA LYS A 168 -18.98 -7.44 -6.84
C LYS A 168 -18.33 -6.13 -6.45
N LEU A 169 -18.40 -5.80 -5.16
CA LEU A 169 -17.86 -4.58 -4.61
C LEU A 169 -16.81 -4.88 -3.53
N ILE A 170 -15.71 -4.14 -3.57
CA ILE A 170 -14.72 -4.11 -2.49
C ILE A 170 -14.75 -2.70 -1.89
N ILE A 171 -15.02 -2.63 -0.59
CA ILE A 171 -15.07 -1.37 0.16
C ILE A 171 -13.84 -1.29 1.06
N PHE A 172 -13.08 -0.21 0.93
CA PHE A 172 -11.97 0.08 1.81
C PHE A 172 -12.41 1.12 2.85
N CYS A 173 -12.32 0.75 4.13
CA CYS A 173 -12.59 1.63 5.27
C CYS A 173 -11.30 1.91 6.03
N GLU A 174 -11.17 3.10 6.58
CA GLU A 174 -10.02 3.47 7.41
C GLU A 174 -10.24 3.07 8.88
N TYR A 175 -11.51 3.06 9.34
CA TYR A 175 -11.86 2.84 10.75
C TYR A 175 -12.68 1.56 10.94
N MET A 176 -12.34 0.82 12.00
CA MET A 176 -13.08 -0.39 12.40
C MET A 176 -14.56 -0.11 12.69
N SER A 177 -14.86 1.02 13.33
CA SER A 177 -16.24 1.44 13.59
C SER A 177 -17.09 1.56 12.32
N THR A 178 -16.50 2.00 11.21
CA THR A 178 -17.18 2.07 9.91
C THR A 178 -17.44 0.68 9.35
N VAL A 179 -16.50 -0.25 9.51
CA VAL A 179 -16.68 -1.65 9.08
C VAL A 179 -17.85 -2.30 9.83
N GLU A 180 -17.94 -2.09 11.15
CA GLU A 180 -19.02 -2.62 11.99
C GLU A 180 -20.38 -2.06 11.56
N VAL A 181 -20.51 -0.75 11.43
CA VAL A 181 -21.75 -0.10 10.97
C VAL A 181 -22.18 -0.60 9.59
N LEU A 182 -21.26 -0.71 8.66
CA LEU A 182 -21.55 -1.22 7.31
C LEU A 182 -22.00 -2.68 7.35
N LYS A 183 -21.41 -3.52 8.16
CA LYS A 183 -21.83 -4.91 8.32
C LYS A 183 -23.27 -5.01 8.82
N ASP A 184 -23.63 -4.23 9.85
CA ASP A 184 -24.96 -4.24 10.42
C ASP A 184 -25.99 -3.74 9.41
N MET A 185 -25.70 -2.67 8.68
CA MET A 185 -26.58 -2.13 7.64
C MET A 185 -26.76 -3.10 6.48
N LEU A 186 -25.70 -3.74 6.00
CA LEU A 186 -25.76 -4.73 4.92
C LEU A 186 -26.52 -5.99 5.35
N ALA A 187 -26.37 -6.42 6.61
CA ALA A 187 -27.13 -7.52 7.17
C ALA A 187 -28.63 -7.19 7.22
N ALA A 188 -29.00 -5.98 7.65
CA ALA A 188 -30.38 -5.51 7.65
C ALA A 188 -31.02 -5.48 6.25
N LEU A 189 -30.20 -5.22 5.22
CA LEU A 189 -30.59 -5.26 3.80
C LEU A 189 -30.50 -6.65 3.18
N GLN A 190 -30.16 -7.68 3.95
CA GLN A 190 -29.97 -9.07 3.50
C GLN A 190 -28.87 -9.23 2.43
N ILE A 191 -27.92 -8.30 2.37
CA ILE A 191 -26.78 -8.33 1.46
C ILE A 191 -25.64 -9.09 2.11
N ARG A 192 -25.19 -10.17 1.48
CA ARG A 192 -24.06 -10.97 1.97
C ARG A 192 -22.75 -10.18 1.84
N CYS A 193 -22.03 -10.04 2.93
CA CYS A 193 -20.71 -9.43 2.93
C CYS A 193 -19.71 -10.24 3.78
N VAL A 194 -18.44 -10.09 3.47
CA VAL A 194 -17.33 -10.57 4.29
C VAL A 194 -16.42 -9.40 4.63
N SER A 195 -15.90 -9.35 5.84
CA SER A 195 -14.90 -8.36 6.23
C SER A 195 -13.53 -9.02 6.35
N LEU A 196 -12.50 -8.28 6.00
CA LEU A 196 -11.11 -8.66 6.22
C LEU A 196 -10.44 -7.54 7.03
N VAL A 197 -10.19 -7.80 8.29
CA VAL A 197 -9.57 -6.85 9.23
C VAL A 197 -8.34 -7.49 9.89
N GLY A 198 -7.46 -6.65 10.44
CA GLY A 198 -6.19 -7.12 10.99
C GLY A 198 -6.31 -8.22 12.05
N SER A 199 -7.39 -8.24 12.83
CA SER A 199 -7.69 -9.29 13.81
C SER A 199 -8.03 -10.65 13.17
N ASP A 200 -8.51 -10.68 11.94
CA ASP A 200 -8.89 -11.91 11.25
C ASP A 200 -7.66 -12.65 10.70
N ILE A 201 -6.60 -11.91 10.43
CA ILE A 201 -5.31 -12.46 9.95
C ILE A 201 -4.58 -13.21 11.06
N ALA A 202 -4.77 -12.82 12.31
CA ALA A 202 -4.12 -13.44 13.47
C ALA A 202 -4.71 -14.80 13.87
N ARG A 203 -5.84 -15.22 13.26
CA ARG A 203 -6.57 -16.47 13.60
C ARG A 203 -6.36 -17.61 12.58
N LYS A 204 -5.48 -17.42 11.61
CA LYS A 204 -4.98 -18.47 10.71
C LYS A 204 -3.51 -18.75 11.05
#